data_00e1f3e36888a896fdbffa1c87394d2a
#
_entry.id   00e1f3e36888a896fdbffa1c87394d2a
#
_cell.length_a   1.000
_cell.length_b   1.000
_cell.length_c   1.000
_cell.angle_alpha   90.00
_cell.angle_beta   90.00
_cell.angle_gamma   90.00
#
_symmetry.space_group_name_H-M   'P 1'
#
loop_
_entity.id
_entity.type
_entity.pdbx_description
1 polymer ?
#
loop_
_entity_poly.entity_id
_entity_poly.type
_entity_poly.pdbx_seq_one_letter_code
_entity_poly.pdbx_strand_id
1 'polypeptide(L)'
;MAKVKIAVLASGRGSNFKAIVESIERKECDADCRVLICNNPDAGAVAIAKAHGVQVELIDKKKFTKRSDLDDYIKLILDRYEVGLVVLAGYMLLIKSKKLLEAYRGRIINIHPALLPAFPGDNAQEDAFKYGAKVSGLTIHLVDETLDGGAIVYQEAVDISECKSADDVAAKILVREHKAYSKVIDSFAHGKYEIEGRRARYVPL
;
A
#
# COMPACT_ATOMS: atom_id res chain seq x y z
N MET A 1 -23.65 4.53 -1.53
CA MET A 1 -22.65 4.59 -2.65
C MET A 1 -22.05 3.21 -2.86
N ALA A 2 -21.50 2.90 -4.03
CA ALA A 2 -20.87 1.61 -4.25
C ALA A 2 -19.50 1.59 -3.55
N LYS A 3 -19.20 0.48 -2.84
CA LYS A 3 -17.91 0.26 -2.21
C LYS A 3 -16.80 0.16 -3.27
N VAL A 4 -15.62 0.70 -3.01
CA VAL A 4 -14.47 0.48 -3.88
C VAL A 4 -13.95 -0.96 -3.72
N LYS A 5 -13.88 -1.71 -4.82
CA LYS A 5 -13.33 -3.08 -4.83
C LYS A 5 -11.81 -3.00 -4.78
N ILE A 6 -11.18 -3.54 -3.74
CA ILE A 6 -9.73 -3.49 -3.57
C ILE A 6 -9.09 -4.86 -3.66
N ALA A 7 -7.85 -4.89 -4.18
CA ALA A 7 -6.90 -5.96 -3.94
C ALA A 7 -5.77 -5.44 -3.05
N VAL A 8 -5.36 -6.22 -2.08
CA VAL A 8 -4.19 -5.91 -1.27
C VAL A 8 -3.03 -6.81 -1.69
N LEU A 9 -1.88 -6.22 -1.97
CA LEU A 9 -0.64 -6.93 -2.23
C LEU A 9 0.25 -6.84 -0.98
N ALA A 10 0.68 -7.99 -0.46
CA ALA A 10 1.53 -8.07 0.72
C ALA A 10 2.55 -9.22 0.62
N SER A 11 3.70 -9.06 1.29
CA SER A 11 4.76 -10.09 1.32
C SER A 11 5.12 -10.58 2.73
N GLY A 12 4.64 -9.88 3.79
CA GLY A 12 5.11 -10.07 5.16
C GLY A 12 4.02 -10.19 6.22
N ARG A 13 4.25 -9.59 7.38
CA ARG A 13 3.40 -9.69 8.58
C ARG A 13 1.93 -9.29 8.37
N GLY A 14 1.66 -8.34 7.47
CA GLY A 14 0.30 -7.95 7.10
C GLY A 14 -0.40 -7.02 8.10
N SER A 15 0.32 -6.26 8.92
CA SER A 15 -0.29 -5.37 9.94
C SER A 15 -1.16 -4.29 9.31
N ASN A 16 -0.70 -3.64 8.24
CA ASN A 16 -1.50 -2.68 7.47
C ASN A 16 -2.72 -3.36 6.81
N PHE A 17 -2.54 -4.56 6.25
CA PHE A 17 -3.64 -5.34 5.70
C PHE A 17 -4.70 -5.66 6.77
N LYS A 18 -4.28 -6.09 7.97
CA LYS A 18 -5.18 -6.34 9.11
C LYS A 18 -5.99 -5.09 9.45
N ALA A 19 -5.32 -3.95 9.61
CA ALA A 19 -5.97 -2.69 9.92
C ALA A 19 -7.02 -2.28 8.86
N ILE A 20 -6.74 -2.52 7.58
CA ILE A 20 -7.65 -2.25 6.47
C ILE A 20 -8.89 -3.13 6.58
N VAL A 21 -8.75 -4.46 6.70
CA VAL A 21 -9.91 -5.38 6.75
C VAL A 21 -10.76 -5.15 7.99
N GLU A 22 -10.15 -4.90 9.15
CA GLU A 22 -10.87 -4.54 10.37
C GLU A 22 -11.64 -3.21 10.25
N SER A 23 -11.07 -2.21 9.57
CA SER A 23 -11.74 -0.93 9.31
C SER A 23 -12.97 -1.11 8.38
N ILE A 24 -12.87 -1.98 7.38
CA ILE A 24 -13.98 -2.36 6.50
C ILE A 24 -15.10 -3.04 7.31
N GLU A 25 -14.75 -3.98 8.19
CA GLU A 25 -15.72 -4.70 9.03
C GLU A 25 -16.42 -3.76 10.01
N ARG A 26 -15.71 -2.78 10.56
CA ARG A 26 -16.30 -1.73 11.42
C ARG A 26 -17.09 -0.67 10.65
N LYS A 27 -17.15 -0.76 9.31
CA LYS A 27 -17.82 0.21 8.43
C LYS A 27 -17.22 1.63 8.51
N GLU A 28 -15.94 1.72 8.81
CA GLU A 28 -15.15 2.95 8.83
C GLU A 28 -14.46 3.22 7.48
N CYS A 29 -14.52 2.25 6.55
CA CYS A 29 -13.95 2.32 5.22
C CYS A 29 -14.91 1.67 4.22
N ASP A 30 -15.40 2.43 3.24
CA ASP A 30 -16.33 1.98 2.20
C ASP A 30 -15.61 1.21 1.07
N ALA A 31 -14.92 0.14 1.46
CA ALA A 31 -14.22 -0.75 0.56
C ALA A 31 -14.79 -2.18 0.62
N ASP A 32 -14.51 -2.95 -0.43
CA ASP A 32 -14.74 -4.39 -0.52
C ASP A 32 -13.42 -5.08 -0.86
N CYS A 33 -12.80 -5.73 0.12
CA CYS A 33 -11.51 -6.42 -0.07
C CYS A 33 -11.73 -7.76 -0.78
N ARG A 34 -11.56 -7.75 -2.10
CA ARG A 34 -11.82 -8.89 -2.99
C ARG A 34 -10.77 -9.99 -2.88
N VAL A 35 -9.51 -9.61 -2.74
CA VAL A 35 -8.41 -10.58 -2.77
C VAL A 35 -7.16 -10.03 -2.08
N LEU A 36 -6.45 -10.90 -1.36
CA LEU A 36 -5.06 -10.74 -0.98
C LEU A 36 -4.19 -11.43 -2.03
N ILE A 37 -3.26 -10.73 -2.65
CA ILE A 37 -2.23 -11.28 -3.53
C ILE A 37 -0.92 -11.33 -2.74
N CYS A 38 -0.36 -12.52 -2.55
CA CYS A 38 0.82 -12.73 -1.72
C CYS A 38 1.84 -13.63 -2.42
N ASN A 39 3.13 -13.26 -2.32
CA ASN A 39 4.23 -14.02 -2.92
C ASN A 39 4.99 -14.90 -1.89
N ASN A 40 4.47 -14.97 -0.67
CA ASN A 40 5.01 -15.79 0.40
C ASN A 40 3.87 -16.55 1.11
N PRO A 41 3.75 -17.87 0.97
CA PRO A 41 2.68 -18.65 1.57
C PRO A 41 2.68 -18.61 3.11
N ASP A 42 3.85 -18.36 3.71
CA ASP A 42 4.04 -18.33 5.17
C ASP A 42 3.90 -16.92 5.74
N ALA A 43 3.52 -15.93 4.92
CA ALA A 43 3.30 -14.57 5.37
C ALA A 43 2.13 -14.47 6.36
N GLY A 44 2.28 -13.69 7.42
CA GLY A 44 1.18 -13.42 8.38
C GLY A 44 -0.07 -12.87 7.71
N ALA A 45 0.08 -12.13 6.61
CA ALA A 45 -1.02 -11.63 5.80
C ALA A 45 -1.97 -12.75 5.32
N VAL A 46 -1.44 -13.93 4.98
CA VAL A 46 -2.24 -15.09 4.53
C VAL A 46 -3.14 -15.61 5.65
N ALA A 47 -2.62 -15.72 6.88
CA ALA A 47 -3.40 -16.14 8.04
C ALA A 47 -4.51 -15.11 8.35
N ILE A 48 -4.18 -13.81 8.26
CA ILE A 48 -5.14 -12.73 8.45
C ILE A 48 -6.26 -12.81 7.40
N ALA A 49 -5.94 -12.98 6.12
CA ALA A 49 -6.92 -13.11 5.04
C ALA A 49 -7.90 -14.26 5.30
N LYS A 50 -7.39 -15.42 5.69
CA LYS A 50 -8.22 -16.60 6.02
C LYS A 50 -9.14 -16.31 7.22
N ALA A 51 -8.64 -15.65 8.26
CA ALA A 51 -9.43 -15.32 9.46
C ALA A 51 -10.58 -14.34 9.16
N HIS A 52 -10.40 -13.44 8.16
CA HIS A 52 -11.39 -12.43 7.75
C HIS A 52 -12.17 -12.82 6.48
N GLY A 53 -12.06 -14.06 6.00
CA GLY A 53 -12.79 -14.54 4.83
C GLY A 53 -12.38 -13.91 3.49
N VAL A 54 -11.21 -13.28 3.43
CA VAL A 54 -10.69 -12.68 2.19
C VAL A 54 -10.04 -13.76 1.32
N GLN A 55 -10.35 -13.76 0.02
CA GLN A 55 -9.73 -14.68 -0.94
C GLN A 55 -8.22 -14.45 -1.03
N VAL A 56 -7.45 -15.55 -1.21
CA VAL A 56 -5.99 -15.49 -1.28
C VAL A 56 -5.51 -16.06 -2.61
N GLU A 57 -4.74 -15.26 -3.35
CA GLU A 57 -4.00 -15.68 -4.53
C GLU A 57 -2.51 -15.73 -4.20
N LEU A 58 -1.96 -16.94 -4.13
CA LEU A 58 -0.54 -17.13 -3.91
C LEU A 58 0.22 -17.12 -5.23
N ILE A 59 1.23 -16.26 -5.31
CA ILE A 59 2.07 -16.14 -6.50
C ILE A 59 3.47 -16.68 -6.21
N ASP A 60 3.86 -17.69 -6.95
CA ASP A 60 5.25 -18.17 -6.95
C ASP A 60 6.07 -17.36 -7.96
N LYS A 61 6.87 -16.41 -7.47
CA LYS A 61 7.74 -15.59 -8.31
C LYS A 61 8.78 -16.42 -9.11
N LYS A 62 9.10 -17.63 -8.67
CA LYS A 62 10.05 -18.50 -9.37
C LYS A 62 9.50 -19.06 -10.71
N LYS A 63 8.19 -19.01 -10.89
CA LYS A 63 7.53 -19.44 -12.15
C LYS A 63 7.66 -18.42 -13.28
N PHE A 64 8.19 -17.24 -13.01
CA PHE A 64 8.30 -16.15 -13.97
C PHE A 64 9.76 -15.80 -14.21
N THR A 65 10.18 -15.80 -15.47
CA THR A 65 11.56 -15.45 -15.88
C THR A 65 11.78 -13.93 -15.80
N LYS A 66 10.76 -13.15 -16.17
CA LYS A 66 10.81 -11.69 -16.12
C LYS A 66 9.86 -11.15 -15.07
N ARG A 67 10.27 -10.08 -14.40
CA ARG A 67 9.43 -9.39 -13.42
C ARG A 67 8.13 -8.85 -14.04
N SER A 68 8.20 -8.33 -15.27
CA SER A 68 7.02 -7.86 -16.01
C SER A 68 5.96 -8.95 -16.24
N ASP A 69 6.39 -10.20 -16.45
CA ASP A 69 5.45 -11.31 -16.71
C ASP A 69 4.68 -11.69 -15.44
N LEU A 70 5.35 -11.59 -14.28
CA LEU A 70 4.69 -11.73 -12.98
C LEU A 70 3.65 -10.62 -12.76
N ASP A 71 4.00 -9.38 -13.08
CA ASP A 71 3.09 -8.24 -12.93
C ASP A 71 1.91 -8.34 -13.90
N ASP A 72 2.13 -8.83 -15.14
CA ASP A 72 1.07 -9.11 -16.10
C ASP A 72 0.13 -10.21 -15.60
N TYR A 73 0.67 -11.24 -14.91
CA TYR A 73 -0.14 -12.25 -14.25
C TYR A 73 -0.95 -11.67 -13.08
N ILE A 74 -0.35 -10.77 -12.27
CA ILE A 74 -1.07 -10.02 -11.24
C ILE A 74 -2.24 -9.26 -11.88
N LYS A 75 -2.02 -8.60 -13.02
CA LYS A 75 -3.09 -7.89 -13.72
C LYS A 75 -4.27 -8.81 -14.07
N LEU A 76 -4.02 -10.04 -14.55
CA LEU A 76 -5.08 -11.00 -14.85
C LEU A 76 -5.89 -11.37 -13.59
N ILE A 77 -5.23 -11.47 -12.43
CA ILE A 77 -5.91 -11.69 -11.15
C ILE A 77 -6.78 -10.48 -10.81
N LEU A 78 -6.22 -9.27 -10.88
CA LEU A 78 -6.95 -8.03 -10.59
C LEU A 78 -8.20 -7.87 -11.46
N ASP A 79 -8.09 -8.16 -12.75
CA ASP A 79 -9.22 -8.11 -13.69
C ASP A 79 -10.29 -9.14 -13.33
N ARG A 80 -9.92 -10.39 -12.99
CA ARG A 80 -10.84 -11.46 -12.58
C ARG A 80 -11.65 -11.09 -11.34
N TYR A 81 -11.04 -10.37 -10.39
CA TYR A 81 -11.70 -9.91 -9.18
C TYR A 81 -12.36 -8.54 -9.34
N GLU A 82 -12.38 -7.97 -10.56
CA GLU A 82 -12.96 -6.66 -10.88
C GLU A 82 -12.43 -5.54 -9.96
N VAL A 83 -11.13 -5.55 -9.68
CA VAL A 83 -10.49 -4.62 -8.75
C VAL A 83 -10.53 -3.20 -9.28
N GLY A 84 -10.98 -2.26 -8.46
CA GLY A 84 -10.98 -0.83 -8.73
C GLY A 84 -9.74 -0.11 -8.23
N LEU A 85 -9.17 -0.58 -7.09
CA LEU A 85 -8.00 0.02 -6.46
C LEU A 85 -7.03 -1.06 -5.99
N VAL A 86 -5.76 -0.93 -6.31
CA VAL A 86 -4.68 -1.80 -5.87
C VAL A 86 -3.95 -1.15 -4.69
N VAL A 87 -3.80 -1.88 -3.58
CA VAL A 87 -3.24 -1.40 -2.33
C VAL A 87 -1.97 -2.19 -2.00
N LEU A 88 -0.81 -1.54 -2.05
CA LEU A 88 0.46 -2.17 -1.67
C LEU A 88 0.69 -2.01 -0.17
N ALA A 89 0.57 -3.09 0.60
CA ALA A 89 0.69 -3.09 2.06
C ALA A 89 1.88 -3.95 2.52
N GLY A 90 3.09 -3.44 2.37
CA GLY A 90 4.32 -4.20 2.59
C GLY A 90 4.58 -5.23 1.48
N TYR A 91 4.35 -4.84 0.25
CA TYR A 91 4.69 -5.60 -0.94
C TYR A 91 6.10 -5.24 -1.39
N MET A 92 7.04 -6.18 -1.19
CA MET A 92 8.48 -5.95 -1.36
C MET A 92 8.99 -6.04 -2.80
N LEU A 93 8.09 -6.05 -3.78
CA LEU A 93 8.47 -6.20 -5.17
C LEU A 93 8.04 -4.97 -5.98
N LEU A 94 9.01 -4.34 -6.66
CA LEU A 94 8.74 -3.21 -7.54
C LEU A 94 7.92 -3.65 -8.76
N ILE A 95 6.86 -2.92 -9.09
CA ILE A 95 6.06 -3.17 -10.31
C ILE A 95 6.84 -2.71 -11.53
N LYS A 96 6.99 -3.59 -12.54
CA LYS A 96 7.77 -3.35 -13.77
C LYS A 96 6.94 -3.46 -15.05
N SER A 97 5.70 -3.97 -14.97
CA SER A 97 4.83 -4.06 -16.14
C SER A 97 4.22 -2.70 -16.48
N LYS A 98 4.55 -2.16 -17.66
CA LYS A 98 3.89 -0.97 -18.21
C LYS A 98 2.39 -1.23 -18.38
N LYS A 99 2.00 -2.44 -18.78
CA LYS A 99 0.62 -2.84 -18.99
C LYS A 99 -0.21 -2.73 -17.70
N LEU A 100 0.34 -3.20 -16.58
CA LEU A 100 -0.31 -3.07 -15.27
C LEU A 100 -0.39 -1.61 -14.84
N LEU A 101 0.72 -0.86 -14.95
CA LEU A 101 0.78 0.56 -14.55
C LEU A 101 -0.18 1.43 -15.38
N GLU A 102 -0.29 1.19 -16.69
CA GLU A 102 -1.22 1.91 -17.57
C GLU A 102 -2.68 1.55 -17.27
N ALA A 103 -3.00 0.25 -17.13
CA ALA A 103 -4.36 -0.21 -16.84
C ALA A 103 -4.90 0.30 -15.51
N TYR A 104 -4.02 0.45 -14.52
CA TYR A 104 -4.36 0.90 -13.16
C TYR A 104 -3.78 2.29 -12.84
N ARG A 105 -3.54 3.11 -13.85
CA ARG A 105 -3.01 4.46 -13.67
C ARG A 105 -3.88 5.27 -12.70
N GLY A 106 -3.26 5.85 -11.67
CA GLY A 106 -3.96 6.58 -10.60
C GLY A 106 -4.78 5.70 -9.66
N ARG A 107 -4.64 4.36 -9.75
CA ARG A 107 -5.39 3.38 -8.95
C ARG A 107 -4.50 2.30 -8.35
N ILE A 108 -3.22 2.57 -8.19
CA ILE A 108 -2.29 1.78 -7.37
C ILE A 108 -1.73 2.72 -6.32
N ILE A 109 -1.90 2.40 -5.05
CA ILE A 109 -1.35 3.18 -3.94
C ILE A 109 -0.35 2.35 -3.14
N ASN A 110 0.68 3.02 -2.65
CA ASN A 110 1.66 2.46 -1.72
C ASN A 110 1.75 3.33 -0.46
N ILE A 111 2.05 2.70 0.67
CA ILE A 111 2.39 3.41 1.90
C ILE A 111 3.87 3.25 2.18
N HIS A 112 4.56 4.38 2.39
CA HIS A 112 5.98 4.45 2.66
C HIS A 112 6.21 5.09 4.05
N PRO A 113 7.02 4.48 4.93
CA PRO A 113 7.15 4.91 6.32
C PRO A 113 8.17 6.04 6.53
N ALA A 114 8.11 7.06 5.66
CA ALA A 114 8.84 8.32 5.79
C ALA A 114 8.09 9.47 5.09
N LEU A 115 8.55 10.70 5.30
CA LEU A 115 8.05 11.88 4.59
C LEU A 115 8.82 12.04 3.26
N LEU A 116 8.34 11.39 2.20
CA LEU A 116 8.95 11.53 0.88
C LEU A 116 9.05 13.01 0.46
N PRO A 117 10.13 13.46 -0.16
CA PRO A 117 11.21 12.65 -0.77
C PRO A 117 12.34 12.22 0.18
N ALA A 118 12.22 12.43 1.49
CA ALA A 118 13.23 11.98 2.44
C ALA A 118 13.13 10.45 2.66
N PHE A 119 14.28 9.80 2.82
CA PHE A 119 14.43 8.39 3.15
C PHE A 119 13.63 7.44 2.25
N PRO A 120 13.84 7.45 0.90
CA PRO A 120 13.21 6.48 0.00
C PRO A 120 13.79 5.08 0.18
N GLY A 121 13.06 4.03 -0.25
CA GLY A 121 13.52 2.65 -0.22
C GLY A 121 13.16 1.88 1.06
N ASP A 122 13.77 0.70 1.24
CA ASP A 122 13.27 -0.31 2.17
C ASP A 122 13.63 -0.04 3.65
N ASN A 123 14.60 0.82 3.95
CA ASN A 123 15.13 1.03 5.31
C ASN A 123 14.77 2.40 5.89
N ALA A 124 13.69 3.01 5.45
CA ALA A 124 13.34 4.41 5.76
C ALA A 124 13.35 4.77 7.26
N GLN A 125 12.84 3.90 8.14
CA GLN A 125 12.82 4.14 9.58
C GLN A 125 14.22 4.06 10.18
N GLU A 126 15.02 3.08 9.74
CA GLU A 126 16.39 2.90 10.18
C GLU A 126 17.26 4.08 9.73
N ASP A 127 17.09 4.52 8.49
CA ASP A 127 17.82 5.65 7.91
C ASP A 127 17.46 6.95 8.63
N ALA A 128 16.19 7.19 8.92
CA ALA A 128 15.75 8.35 9.68
C ALA A 128 16.33 8.37 11.09
N PHE A 129 16.34 7.21 11.76
CA PHE A 129 16.91 7.06 13.10
C PHE A 129 18.44 7.30 13.09
N LYS A 130 19.18 6.64 12.17
CA LYS A 130 20.63 6.77 12.03
C LYS A 130 21.04 8.21 11.66
N TYR A 131 20.25 8.89 10.85
CA TYR A 131 20.47 10.27 10.48
C TYR A 131 20.30 11.25 11.65
N GLY A 132 19.58 10.82 12.71
CA GLY A 132 19.24 11.66 13.84
C GLY A 132 18.09 12.62 13.59
N ALA A 133 17.20 12.28 12.65
CA ALA A 133 16.00 13.06 12.36
C ALA A 133 15.12 13.19 13.60
N LYS A 134 14.55 14.38 13.81
CA LYS A 134 13.61 14.64 14.90
C LYS A 134 12.15 14.40 14.51
N VAL A 135 11.90 14.48 13.20
CA VAL A 135 10.59 14.25 12.60
C VAL A 135 10.76 13.32 11.40
N SER A 136 9.93 12.28 11.35
CA SER A 136 9.71 11.45 10.18
C SER A 136 8.19 11.36 9.94
N GLY A 137 7.68 10.27 9.41
CA GLY A 137 6.25 10.14 9.18
C GLY A 137 5.91 9.04 8.21
N LEU A 138 4.80 9.22 7.55
CA LEU A 138 4.34 8.32 6.49
C LEU A 138 3.93 9.12 5.25
N THR A 139 4.04 8.46 4.11
CA THR A 139 3.56 8.97 2.82
C THR A 139 2.72 7.90 2.13
N ILE A 140 1.50 8.24 1.72
CA ILE A 140 0.73 7.42 0.78
C ILE A 140 0.82 8.11 -0.57
N HIS A 141 1.29 7.37 -1.57
CA HIS A 141 1.50 7.89 -2.92
C HIS A 141 0.92 6.95 -3.98
N LEU A 142 0.62 7.50 -5.12
CA LEU A 142 0.30 6.71 -6.31
C LEU A 142 1.57 6.03 -6.83
N VAL A 143 1.43 4.82 -7.33
CA VAL A 143 2.57 4.07 -7.87
C VAL A 143 2.69 4.34 -9.36
N ASP A 144 3.90 4.67 -9.78
CA ASP A 144 4.33 4.79 -11.17
C ASP A 144 5.59 3.92 -11.44
N GLU A 145 6.32 4.20 -12.49
CA GLU A 145 7.52 3.46 -12.87
C GLU A 145 8.77 3.80 -12.02
N THR A 146 8.66 4.82 -11.14
CA THR A 146 9.77 5.28 -10.28
C THR A 146 9.63 4.73 -8.87
N LEU A 147 10.76 4.42 -8.23
CA LEU A 147 10.75 3.98 -6.84
C LEU A 147 10.33 5.16 -5.93
N ASP A 148 9.23 4.97 -5.18
CA ASP A 148 8.66 5.94 -4.23
C ASP A 148 8.48 7.36 -4.82
N GLY A 149 8.39 7.46 -6.16
CA GLY A 149 8.42 8.73 -6.89
C GLY A 149 7.08 9.25 -7.38
N GLY A 150 6.02 8.50 -7.24
CA GLY A 150 4.70 8.87 -7.72
C GLY A 150 4.03 10.01 -6.94
N ALA A 151 2.90 10.48 -7.46
CA ALA A 151 2.19 11.63 -6.88
C ALA A 151 1.72 11.34 -5.44
N ILE A 152 2.01 12.25 -4.53
CA ILE A 152 1.68 12.11 -3.11
C ILE A 152 0.18 12.39 -2.91
N VAL A 153 -0.51 11.42 -2.29
CA VAL A 153 -1.93 11.49 -1.95
C VAL A 153 -2.13 12.00 -0.52
N TYR A 154 -1.30 11.53 0.40
CA TYR A 154 -1.39 11.88 1.82
C TYR A 154 -0.02 11.81 2.48
N GLN A 155 0.23 12.71 3.40
CA GLN A 155 1.39 12.67 4.29
C GLN A 155 0.99 13.03 5.71
N GLU A 156 1.62 12.39 6.68
CA GLU A 156 1.48 12.72 8.10
C GLU A 156 2.86 12.71 8.77
N ALA A 157 3.18 13.82 9.43
CA ALA A 157 4.41 13.96 10.19
C ALA A 157 4.28 13.29 11.57
N VAL A 158 5.35 12.61 11.99
CA VAL A 158 5.46 11.94 13.29
C VAL A 158 6.74 12.41 13.96
N ASP A 159 6.61 12.98 15.16
CA ASP A 159 7.74 13.29 16.01
C ASP A 159 8.42 12.00 16.48
N ILE A 160 9.72 11.85 16.18
CA ILE A 160 10.54 10.70 16.55
C ILE A 160 11.72 11.10 17.44
N SER A 161 11.72 12.32 17.99
CA SER A 161 12.85 12.89 18.77
C SER A 161 13.24 12.05 19.98
N GLU A 162 12.25 11.39 20.61
CA GLU A 162 12.42 10.57 21.82
C GLU A 162 12.58 9.06 21.53
N CYS A 163 12.58 8.66 20.25
CA CYS A 163 12.79 7.26 19.88
C CYS A 163 14.24 6.83 20.17
N LYS A 164 14.40 5.65 20.75
CA LYS A 164 15.71 5.12 21.16
C LYS A 164 16.26 4.08 20.17
N SER A 165 15.44 3.64 19.22
CA SER A 165 15.79 2.65 18.23
C SER A 165 15.00 2.86 16.93
N ALA A 166 15.45 2.22 15.85
CA ALA A 166 14.69 2.15 14.60
C ALA A 166 13.34 1.44 14.79
N ASP A 167 13.29 0.45 15.69
CA ASP A 167 12.05 -0.26 16.02
C ASP A 167 11.03 0.66 16.73
N ASP A 168 11.48 1.57 17.60
CA ASP A 168 10.60 2.57 18.20
C ASP A 168 10.02 3.50 17.13
N VAL A 169 10.86 3.96 16.19
CA VAL A 169 10.42 4.77 15.05
C VAL A 169 9.38 4.03 14.23
N ALA A 170 9.66 2.77 13.88
CA ALA A 170 8.76 1.94 13.11
C ALA A 170 7.42 1.72 13.83
N ALA A 171 7.44 1.40 15.12
CA ALA A 171 6.23 1.22 15.93
C ALA A 171 5.38 2.49 15.99
N LYS A 172 6.01 3.65 16.18
CA LYS A 172 5.33 4.95 16.28
C LYS A 172 4.67 5.36 14.96
N ILE A 173 5.35 5.14 13.84
CA ILE A 173 4.82 5.41 12.49
C ILE A 173 3.70 4.44 12.15
N LEU A 174 3.86 3.14 12.43
CA LEU A 174 2.91 2.09 12.09
C LEU A 174 1.49 2.36 12.63
N VAL A 175 1.37 2.88 13.85
CA VAL A 175 0.08 3.25 14.44
C VAL A 175 -0.65 4.31 13.61
N ARG A 176 0.10 5.22 12.99
CA ARG A 176 -0.44 6.26 12.10
C ARG A 176 -0.77 5.70 10.72
N GLU A 177 0.07 4.81 10.19
CA GLU A 177 -0.18 4.13 8.92
C GLU A 177 -1.51 3.40 8.91
N HIS A 178 -1.84 2.64 9.95
CA HIS A 178 -3.08 1.89 10.07
C HIS A 178 -4.33 2.77 9.89
N LYS A 179 -4.31 3.98 10.45
CA LYS A 179 -5.42 4.94 10.33
C LYS A 179 -5.44 5.64 8.97
N ALA A 180 -4.27 6.14 8.55
CA ALA A 180 -4.15 6.90 7.32
C ALA A 180 -4.49 6.07 6.10
N TYR A 181 -4.07 4.81 6.07
CA TYR A 181 -4.27 3.96 4.91
C TYR A 181 -5.76 3.66 4.67
N SER A 182 -6.50 3.27 5.72
CA SER A 182 -7.95 3.05 5.62
C SER A 182 -8.69 4.32 5.19
N LYS A 183 -8.31 5.49 5.72
CA LYS A 183 -8.89 6.79 5.33
C LYS A 183 -8.65 7.12 3.85
N VAL A 184 -7.45 6.88 3.35
CA VAL A 184 -7.15 7.13 1.92
C VAL A 184 -7.89 6.13 1.03
N ILE A 185 -7.97 4.85 1.40
CA ILE A 185 -8.74 3.85 0.65
C ILE A 185 -10.22 4.26 0.58
N ASP A 186 -10.80 4.70 1.70
CA ASP A 186 -12.18 5.18 1.78
C ASP A 186 -12.44 6.34 0.81
N SER A 187 -11.49 7.26 0.67
CA SER A 187 -11.65 8.39 -0.26
C SER A 187 -11.84 7.98 -1.72
N PHE A 188 -11.33 6.80 -2.14
CA PHE A 188 -11.56 6.26 -3.48
C PHE A 188 -12.98 5.73 -3.72
N ALA A 189 -13.75 5.49 -2.66
CA ALA A 189 -15.18 5.18 -2.79
C ALA A 189 -16.02 6.44 -3.04
N HIS A 190 -15.50 7.61 -2.68
CA HIS A 190 -16.22 8.89 -2.68
C HIS A 190 -15.66 9.91 -3.68
N GLY A 191 -14.59 9.57 -4.41
CA GLY A 191 -13.95 10.47 -5.35
C GLY A 191 -12.82 9.84 -6.13
N LYS A 192 -12.03 10.69 -6.77
CA LYS A 192 -10.83 10.32 -7.51
C LYS A 192 -9.71 11.31 -7.21
N TYR A 193 -8.49 10.91 -7.55
CA TYR A 193 -7.33 11.82 -7.54
C TYR A 193 -6.98 12.22 -8.97
N GLU A 194 -7.02 13.52 -9.24
CA GLU A 194 -6.48 14.11 -10.47
C GLU A 194 -5.00 14.40 -10.28
N ILE A 195 -4.18 13.99 -11.26
CA ILE A 195 -2.73 14.04 -11.19
C ILE A 195 -2.22 15.10 -12.14
N GLU A 196 -1.51 16.09 -11.60
CA GLU A 196 -0.78 17.10 -12.36
C GLU A 196 0.70 17.08 -11.95
N GLY A 197 1.54 16.46 -12.78
CA GLY A 197 2.92 16.18 -12.43
C GLY A 197 3.03 15.26 -11.20
N ARG A 198 3.61 15.76 -10.12
CA ARG A 198 3.74 15.05 -8.84
C ARG A 198 2.66 15.43 -7.81
N ARG A 199 1.68 16.23 -8.20
CA ARG A 199 0.58 16.65 -7.32
C ARG A 199 -0.64 15.80 -7.59
N ALA A 200 -1.23 15.24 -6.54
CA ALA A 200 -2.51 14.58 -6.58
C ALA A 200 -3.54 15.47 -5.86
N ARG A 201 -4.61 15.83 -6.55
CA ARG A 201 -5.72 16.61 -6.01
C ARG A 201 -6.96 15.73 -5.90
N TYR A 202 -7.52 15.63 -4.70
CA TYR A 202 -8.78 14.91 -4.51
C TYR A 202 -9.95 15.69 -5.13
N VAL A 203 -10.80 14.97 -5.88
CA VAL A 203 -12.03 15.48 -6.49
C VAL A 203 -13.17 14.56 -6.07
N PRO A 204 -14.12 15.03 -5.25
CA PRO A 204 -15.29 14.24 -4.87
C PRO A 204 -16.17 13.92 -6.08
N LEU A 205 -16.94 12.80 -6.00
CA LEU A 205 -17.93 12.40 -6.99
C LEU A 205 -19.19 13.26 -6.91
#